data_7fc3f622f92fb160a36be51808fa2298
#
_entry.id   7fc3f622f92fb160a36be51808fa2298
#
_cell.length_a   1.000
_cell.length_b   1.000
_cell.length_c   1.000
_cell.angle_alpha   90.00
_cell.angle_beta   90.00
_cell.angle_gamma   90.00
#
_symmetry.space_group_name_H-M   'P 1'
#
loop_
_entity.id
_entity.type
_entity.pdbx_description
1 polymer ?
#
loop_
_entity_poly.entity_id
_entity_poly.type
_entity_poly.pdbx_seq_one_letter_code
_entity_poly.pdbx_strand_id
1 'polypeptide(L)'
;MSAKTEILRNIREALGTRAPDTPIEREYRQAPALTQADRITLFTDRLQDYNATVYRTASVPEAIAEALRARVKRGLLIPPAFPPQWLPAGFDFTRDDGLTYDVIDHSEGALTACTAAIALTGTIILSHSAHEGRRALTLIPDYHLCIVRVDQLADTVPEGIRALAGCRTSPITTISGPSATADIEMIRVKGVHGPRTLDVIILEDVIIWEEP
;
A
#
# COMPACT_ATOMS: atom_id res chain seq x y z
N MET A 1 -20.24 -37.38 1.40
CA MET A 1 -19.74 -36.32 0.51
C MET A 1 -19.51 -35.05 1.34
N SER A 2 -18.47 -34.29 1.09
CA SER A 2 -18.25 -33.06 1.85
C SER A 2 -19.24 -31.97 1.42
N ALA A 3 -19.61 -31.06 2.31
CA ALA A 3 -20.46 -29.90 2.01
C ALA A 3 -19.92 -29.08 0.83
N LYS A 4 -18.59 -28.96 0.70
CA LYS A 4 -17.93 -28.32 -0.44
C LYS A 4 -18.27 -28.99 -1.77
N THR A 5 -18.27 -30.32 -1.81
CA THR A 5 -18.57 -31.09 -3.05
C THR A 5 -20.02 -30.88 -3.47
N GLU A 6 -20.93 -30.85 -2.53
CA GLU A 6 -22.37 -30.64 -2.78
C GLU A 6 -22.63 -29.20 -3.26
N ILE A 7 -22.04 -28.18 -2.64
CA ILE A 7 -22.16 -26.78 -3.08
C ILE A 7 -21.64 -26.61 -4.51
N LEU A 8 -20.46 -27.15 -4.83
CA LEU A 8 -19.89 -27.06 -6.17
C LEU A 8 -20.71 -27.80 -7.20
N ARG A 9 -21.35 -28.91 -6.86
CA ARG A 9 -22.26 -29.62 -7.73
C ARG A 9 -23.49 -28.76 -8.04
N ASN A 10 -24.14 -28.22 -7.02
CA ASN A 10 -25.32 -27.38 -7.17
C ASN A 10 -25.05 -26.14 -8.03
N ILE A 11 -23.86 -25.51 -7.85
CA ILE A 11 -23.43 -24.38 -8.70
C ILE A 11 -23.29 -24.82 -10.16
N ARG A 12 -22.65 -25.96 -10.41
CA ARG A 12 -22.49 -26.48 -11.81
C ARG A 12 -23.81 -26.83 -12.46
N GLU A 13 -24.72 -27.43 -11.71
CA GLU A 13 -26.08 -27.75 -12.19
C GLU A 13 -26.88 -26.48 -12.51
N ALA A 14 -26.77 -25.45 -11.66
CA ALA A 14 -27.43 -24.16 -11.87
C ALA A 14 -26.86 -23.35 -13.06
N LEU A 15 -25.55 -23.48 -13.31
CA LEU A 15 -24.88 -22.80 -14.45
C LEU A 15 -25.26 -23.45 -15.82
N GLY A 16 -25.74 -24.69 -15.85
CA GLY A 16 -26.10 -25.38 -17.08
C GLY A 16 -24.95 -25.43 -18.10
N THR A 17 -25.33 -25.46 -19.37
CA THR A 17 -24.37 -25.27 -20.48
C THR A 17 -23.94 -23.80 -20.49
N ARG A 18 -22.69 -23.55 -20.14
CA ARG A 18 -22.11 -22.23 -20.11
C ARG A 18 -22.29 -21.52 -21.45
N ALA A 19 -22.85 -20.33 -21.41
CA ALA A 19 -22.85 -19.46 -22.58
C ALA A 19 -21.41 -19.22 -23.04
N PRO A 20 -21.15 -19.09 -24.34
CA PRO A 20 -19.79 -18.78 -24.82
C PRO A 20 -19.23 -17.55 -24.11
N ASP A 21 -17.96 -17.62 -23.73
CA ASP A 21 -17.29 -16.50 -23.10
C ASP A 21 -17.35 -15.28 -24.03
N THR A 22 -18.16 -14.30 -23.68
CA THR A 22 -18.19 -13.04 -24.41
C THR A 22 -16.87 -12.35 -24.16
N PRO A 23 -16.10 -11.95 -25.20
CA PRO A 23 -14.87 -11.21 -25.02
C PRO A 23 -15.17 -9.95 -24.22
N ILE A 24 -14.51 -9.79 -23.08
CA ILE A 24 -14.60 -8.56 -22.31
C ILE A 24 -13.65 -7.57 -22.98
N GLU A 25 -14.22 -6.52 -23.58
CA GLU A 25 -13.43 -5.41 -24.10
C GLU A 25 -12.66 -4.76 -22.94
N ARG A 26 -11.34 -4.68 -23.09
CA ARG A 26 -10.43 -4.09 -22.10
C ARG A 26 -9.68 -2.88 -22.65
N GLU A 27 -10.28 -2.22 -23.60
CA GLU A 27 -9.78 -0.97 -24.15
C GLU A 27 -10.06 0.18 -23.17
N TYR A 28 -9.31 0.18 -22.07
CA TYR A 28 -9.37 1.28 -21.13
C TYR A 28 -8.74 2.52 -21.75
N ARG A 29 -9.35 3.68 -21.54
CA ARG A 29 -8.80 4.97 -21.93
C ARG A 29 -7.40 5.11 -21.32
N GLN A 30 -6.39 5.17 -22.17
CA GLN A 30 -5.02 5.46 -21.78
C GLN A 30 -4.86 6.99 -21.79
N ALA A 31 -4.42 7.56 -20.67
CA ALA A 31 -3.94 8.94 -20.66
C ALA A 31 -2.57 9.00 -21.38
N PRO A 32 -2.21 10.13 -21.97
CA PRO A 32 -0.84 10.34 -22.42
C PRO A 32 0.11 10.08 -21.26
N ALA A 33 1.23 9.41 -21.51
CA ALA A 33 2.24 9.15 -20.49
C ALA A 33 2.73 10.47 -19.90
N LEU A 34 2.66 10.58 -18.58
CA LEU A 34 3.19 11.74 -17.86
C LEU A 34 4.73 11.68 -17.85
N THR A 35 5.37 12.84 -17.81
CA THR A 35 6.79 12.86 -17.44
C THR A 35 6.94 12.38 -15.98
N GLN A 36 8.13 11.90 -15.62
CA GLN A 36 8.38 11.48 -14.23
C GLN A 36 8.09 12.61 -13.24
N ALA A 37 8.50 13.83 -13.56
CA ALA A 37 8.28 15.01 -12.71
C ALA A 37 6.78 15.32 -12.54
N ASP A 38 5.99 15.30 -13.63
CA ASP A 38 4.56 15.54 -13.58
C ASP A 38 3.83 14.46 -12.80
N ARG A 39 4.26 13.19 -12.96
CA ARG A 39 3.71 12.04 -12.25
C ARG A 39 3.94 12.16 -10.74
N ILE A 40 5.15 12.51 -10.31
CA ILE A 40 5.47 12.73 -8.89
C ILE A 40 4.65 13.90 -8.34
N THR A 41 4.56 14.99 -9.08
CA THR A 41 3.78 16.17 -8.67
C THR A 41 2.31 15.81 -8.50
N LEU A 42 1.69 15.16 -9.49
CA LEU A 42 0.30 14.73 -9.42
C LEU A 42 0.04 13.79 -8.24
N PHE A 43 0.94 12.81 -8.02
CA PHE A 43 0.82 11.88 -6.89
C PHE A 43 0.89 12.61 -5.55
N THR A 44 1.84 13.55 -5.43
CA THR A 44 2.01 14.37 -4.22
C THR A 44 0.75 15.18 -3.93
N ASP A 45 0.21 15.87 -4.93
CA ASP A 45 -1.00 16.68 -4.79
C ASP A 45 -2.19 15.82 -4.31
N ARG A 46 -2.38 14.63 -4.91
CA ARG A 46 -3.46 13.72 -4.53
C ARG A 46 -3.32 13.19 -3.10
N LEU A 47 -2.10 12.88 -2.67
CA LEU A 47 -1.84 12.46 -1.29
C LEU A 47 -2.12 13.60 -0.29
N GLN A 48 -1.74 14.82 -0.63
CA GLN A 48 -2.00 16.00 0.20
C GLN A 48 -3.50 16.33 0.27
N ASP A 49 -4.26 16.16 -0.81
CA ASP A 49 -5.73 16.28 -0.84
C ASP A 49 -6.38 15.30 0.17
N TYR A 50 -5.76 14.15 0.42
CA TYR A 50 -6.18 13.19 1.44
C TYR A 50 -5.62 13.47 2.84
N ASN A 51 -4.88 14.58 3.04
CA ASN A 51 -4.18 14.92 4.28
C ASN A 51 -3.04 13.94 4.66
N ALA A 52 -2.42 13.29 3.69
CA ALA A 52 -1.16 12.60 3.91
C ALA A 52 0.01 13.59 3.85
N THR A 53 1.06 13.36 4.63
CA THR A 53 2.31 14.13 4.53
C THR A 53 3.23 13.42 3.55
N VAL A 54 3.88 14.18 2.67
CA VAL A 54 4.74 13.63 1.63
C VAL A 54 6.16 14.17 1.80
N TYR A 55 7.13 13.27 1.83
CA TYR A 55 8.57 13.54 1.83
C TYR A 55 9.14 13.10 0.49
N ARG A 56 9.85 13.98 -0.21
CA ARG A 56 10.55 13.67 -1.45
C ARG A 56 12.04 13.61 -1.17
N THR A 57 12.71 12.54 -1.57
CA THR A 57 14.09 12.32 -1.19
C THR A 57 14.87 11.46 -2.18
N ALA A 58 16.19 11.64 -2.18
CA ALA A 58 17.15 10.68 -2.70
C ALA A 58 17.72 9.75 -1.59
N SER A 59 17.48 10.08 -0.30
CA SER A 59 18.01 9.33 0.85
C SER A 59 16.88 8.85 1.77
N VAL A 60 16.55 7.57 1.68
CA VAL A 60 15.49 6.95 2.50
C VAL A 60 15.75 7.06 3.99
N PRO A 61 16.96 6.77 4.52
CA PRO A 61 17.21 6.87 5.96
C PRO A 61 16.98 8.29 6.51
N GLU A 62 17.38 9.31 5.77
CA GLU A 62 17.20 10.70 6.19
C GLU A 62 15.72 11.09 6.25
N ALA A 63 14.93 10.70 5.24
CA ALA A 63 13.50 10.97 5.20
C ALA A 63 12.73 10.20 6.29
N ILE A 64 13.10 8.95 6.58
CA ILE A 64 12.53 8.20 7.71
C ILE A 64 12.82 8.92 9.02
N ALA A 65 14.08 9.35 9.24
CA ALA A 65 14.47 10.06 10.45
C ALA A 65 13.72 11.40 10.59
N GLU A 66 13.51 12.13 9.49
CA GLU A 66 12.73 13.36 9.47
C GLU A 66 11.27 13.10 9.84
N ALA A 67 10.62 12.13 9.21
CA ALA A 67 9.23 11.75 9.48
C ALA A 67 9.04 11.34 10.95
N LEU A 68 9.94 10.51 11.50
CA LEU A 68 9.86 10.07 12.88
C LEU A 68 10.04 11.24 13.88
N ARG A 69 10.96 12.16 13.61
CA ARG A 69 11.12 13.36 14.44
C ARG A 69 9.89 14.27 14.38
N ALA A 70 9.35 14.50 13.17
CA ALA A 70 8.14 15.31 12.98
C ALA A 70 6.93 14.74 13.71
N ARG A 71 6.83 13.42 13.82
CA ARG A 71 5.75 12.70 14.52
C ARG A 71 6.08 12.38 15.98
N VAL A 72 7.25 12.77 16.47
CA VAL A 72 7.72 12.48 17.85
C VAL A 72 7.70 10.98 18.13
N LYS A 73 8.14 10.17 17.16
CA LYS A 73 8.21 8.71 17.25
C LYS A 73 9.63 8.25 17.57
N ARG A 74 9.75 7.19 18.35
CA ARG A 74 11.03 6.56 18.70
C ARG A 74 11.37 5.38 17.81
N GLY A 75 10.34 4.73 17.26
CA GLY A 75 10.53 3.58 16.40
C GLY A 75 9.24 3.08 15.76
N LEU A 76 9.38 2.14 14.85
CA LEU A 76 8.25 1.57 14.11
C LEU A 76 8.40 0.05 13.98
N LEU A 77 7.27 -0.61 13.75
CA LEU A 77 7.26 -1.98 13.28
C LEU A 77 7.62 -2.01 11.80
N ILE A 78 8.38 -3.01 11.40
CA ILE A 78 8.82 -3.23 10.02
C ILE A 78 8.50 -4.65 9.56
N PRO A 79 8.30 -4.88 8.24
CA PRO A 79 8.16 -6.20 7.67
C PRO A 79 9.42 -7.07 7.86
N PRO A 80 9.30 -8.41 7.78
CA PRO A 80 10.43 -9.31 7.95
C PRO A 80 11.61 -9.05 7.01
N ALA A 81 11.33 -8.76 5.73
CA ALA A 81 12.36 -8.51 4.73
C ALA A 81 12.61 -7.01 4.45
N PHE A 82 12.24 -6.13 5.37
CA PHE A 82 12.50 -4.69 5.17
C PHE A 82 14.02 -4.42 5.11
N PRO A 83 14.50 -3.62 4.14
CA PRO A 83 15.91 -3.39 3.89
C PRO A 83 16.61 -2.70 5.08
N PRO A 84 17.60 -3.32 5.71
CA PRO A 84 18.28 -2.73 6.86
C PRO A 84 19.04 -1.44 6.50
N GLN A 85 19.51 -1.30 5.26
CA GLN A 85 20.20 -0.10 4.78
C GLN A 85 19.29 1.14 4.69
N TRP A 86 17.99 0.98 4.79
CA TRP A 86 17.03 2.08 4.81
C TRP A 86 16.73 2.58 6.22
N LEU A 87 17.16 1.85 7.24
CA LEU A 87 16.87 2.19 8.62
C LEU A 87 17.88 3.22 9.14
N PRO A 88 17.44 4.41 9.58
CA PRO A 88 18.32 5.39 10.19
C PRO A 88 18.80 4.92 11.56
N ALA A 89 20.02 5.31 11.92
CA ALA A 89 20.54 5.12 13.27
C ALA A 89 19.79 6.00 14.29
N GLY A 90 19.73 5.54 15.54
CA GLY A 90 19.12 6.28 16.65
C GLY A 90 17.62 6.15 16.79
N PHE A 91 17.00 5.20 16.07
CA PHE A 91 15.61 4.83 16.21
C PHE A 91 15.47 3.30 16.38
N ASP A 92 14.35 2.86 16.95
CA ASP A 92 14.09 1.47 17.25
C ASP A 92 13.17 0.85 16.17
N PHE A 93 13.61 -0.24 15.56
CA PHE A 93 12.80 -0.96 14.56
C PHE A 93 12.62 -2.41 14.97
N THR A 94 11.35 -2.81 15.10
CA THR A 94 10.99 -4.18 15.48
C THR A 94 10.40 -4.91 14.28
N ARG A 95 10.98 -6.05 13.92
CA ARG A 95 10.47 -6.89 12.82
C ARG A 95 9.19 -7.62 13.22
N ASP A 96 8.21 -7.65 12.33
CA ASP A 96 6.99 -8.45 12.51
C ASP A 96 7.23 -9.91 12.11
N ASP A 97 7.94 -10.64 12.94
CA ASP A 97 8.15 -12.08 12.80
C ASP A 97 7.03 -12.88 13.50
N GLY A 98 5.79 -12.45 13.36
CA GLY A 98 4.63 -13.07 13.98
C GLY A 98 4.22 -12.45 15.31
N LEU A 99 4.43 -11.15 15.47
CA LEU A 99 3.99 -10.37 16.65
C LEU A 99 2.48 -10.57 16.90
N THR A 100 2.08 -10.56 18.17
CA THR A 100 0.65 -10.62 18.52
C THR A 100 -0.04 -9.31 18.13
N TYR A 101 -1.37 -9.36 17.95
CA TYR A 101 -2.15 -8.15 17.61
C TYR A 101 -2.06 -7.10 18.70
N ASP A 102 -1.96 -7.51 19.96
CA ASP A 102 -1.77 -6.62 21.10
C ASP A 102 -0.44 -5.83 21.01
N VAL A 103 0.65 -6.48 20.64
CA VAL A 103 1.93 -5.81 20.41
C VAL A 103 1.87 -4.83 19.24
N ILE A 104 1.16 -5.20 18.17
CA ILE A 104 0.98 -4.33 17.00
C ILE A 104 0.13 -3.10 17.37
N ASP A 105 -0.94 -3.29 18.12
CA ASP A 105 -1.85 -2.21 18.54
C ASP A 105 -1.17 -1.18 19.45
N HIS A 106 -0.31 -1.64 20.35
CA HIS A 106 0.45 -0.77 21.25
C HIS A 106 1.75 -0.19 20.61
N SER A 107 2.00 -0.46 19.36
CA SER A 107 3.17 0.09 18.66
C SER A 107 2.98 1.57 18.30
N GLU A 108 4.09 2.25 18.06
CA GLU A 108 4.07 3.64 17.60
C GLU A 108 3.65 3.81 16.12
N GLY A 109 3.62 2.71 15.36
CA GLY A 109 3.27 2.70 13.94
C GLY A 109 3.97 1.61 13.16
N ALA A 110 3.76 1.61 11.84
CA ALA A 110 4.41 0.71 10.90
C ALA A 110 5.12 1.47 9.77
N LEU A 111 6.24 0.91 9.32
CA LEU A 111 6.99 1.37 8.16
C LEU A 111 7.01 0.24 7.12
N THR A 112 6.58 0.51 5.89
CA THR A 112 6.55 -0.48 4.81
C THR A 112 7.03 0.09 3.49
N ALA A 113 7.38 -0.79 2.55
CA ALA A 113 7.40 -0.47 1.13
C ALA A 113 5.99 -0.65 0.52
N CYS A 114 5.87 -0.57 -0.80
CA CYS A 114 4.66 -0.88 -1.55
C CYS A 114 5.00 -1.69 -2.80
N THR A 115 3.99 -2.32 -3.41
CA THR A 115 4.12 -3.00 -4.71
C THR A 115 4.01 -2.00 -5.86
N ALA A 116 3.04 -1.11 -5.80
CA ALA A 116 2.79 -0.10 -6.83
C ALA A 116 2.09 1.11 -6.22
N ALA A 117 2.07 2.21 -6.96
CA ALA A 117 1.25 3.38 -6.65
C ALA A 117 0.65 3.97 -7.93
N ILE A 118 -0.39 4.78 -7.80
CA ILE A 118 -1.15 5.36 -8.92
C ILE A 118 -1.22 6.87 -8.75
N ALA A 119 -0.59 7.60 -9.66
CA ALA A 119 -0.50 9.06 -9.58
C ALA A 119 -1.87 9.75 -9.69
N LEU A 120 -2.71 9.32 -10.63
CA LEU A 120 -4.02 9.94 -10.89
C LEU A 120 -4.93 9.95 -9.65
N THR A 121 -4.85 8.94 -8.81
CA THR A 121 -5.75 8.75 -7.67
C THR A 121 -5.08 8.90 -6.31
N GLY A 122 -3.75 9.11 -6.25
CA GLY A 122 -3.03 9.12 -4.97
C GLY A 122 -3.12 7.79 -4.21
N THR A 123 -3.18 6.68 -4.94
CA THR A 123 -3.40 5.35 -4.35
C THR A 123 -2.10 4.59 -4.24
N ILE A 124 -1.83 4.02 -3.07
CA ILE A 124 -0.73 3.08 -2.82
C ILE A 124 -1.31 1.67 -2.82
N ILE A 125 -0.62 0.70 -3.40
CA ILE A 125 -1.06 -0.69 -3.51
C ILE A 125 -0.06 -1.59 -2.79
N LEU A 126 -0.58 -2.39 -1.86
CA LEU A 126 0.16 -3.41 -1.13
C LEU A 126 -0.32 -4.79 -1.59
N SER A 127 0.62 -5.68 -1.90
CA SER A 127 0.37 -7.11 -2.17
C SER A 127 0.69 -8.01 -0.97
N HIS A 128 1.04 -7.39 0.16
CA HIS A 128 1.49 -8.07 1.37
C HIS A 128 2.71 -8.98 1.16
N SER A 129 3.62 -8.51 0.33
CA SER A 129 4.93 -9.12 0.11
C SER A 129 5.80 -9.12 1.37
N ALA A 130 6.95 -9.76 1.32
CA ALA A 130 7.89 -9.80 2.44
C ALA A 130 8.40 -8.41 2.86
N HIS A 131 8.36 -7.42 1.95
CA HIS A 131 8.76 -6.02 2.21
C HIS A 131 7.60 -5.12 2.66
N GLU A 132 6.37 -5.61 2.61
CA GLU A 132 5.15 -4.89 2.99
C GLU A 132 4.53 -5.45 4.25
N GLY A 133 4.81 -6.72 4.53
CA GLY A 133 4.30 -7.43 5.69
C GLY A 133 2.84 -7.84 5.58
N ARG A 134 2.38 -8.57 6.57
CA ARG A 134 0.99 -9.04 6.64
C ARG A 134 0.02 -7.87 6.87
N ARG A 135 -1.24 -8.04 6.47
CA ARG A 135 -2.29 -7.00 6.55
C ARG A 135 -2.45 -6.38 7.95
N ALA A 136 -2.24 -7.15 9.02
CA ALA A 136 -2.34 -6.64 10.39
C ALA A 136 -1.36 -5.48 10.64
N LEU A 137 -0.15 -5.54 10.07
CA LEU A 137 0.89 -4.53 10.24
C LEU A 137 0.47 -3.15 9.70
N THR A 138 -0.31 -3.11 8.63
CA THR A 138 -0.75 -1.85 7.99
C THR A 138 -2.19 -1.49 8.31
N LEU A 139 -2.89 -2.29 9.13
CA LEU A 139 -4.28 -2.09 9.48
C LEU A 139 -4.47 -1.64 10.93
N ILE A 140 -3.71 -2.21 11.86
CA ILE A 140 -3.92 -2.04 13.31
C ILE A 140 -3.27 -0.75 13.84
N PRO A 141 -1.99 -0.43 13.54
CA PRO A 141 -1.34 0.76 14.08
C PRO A 141 -2.02 2.06 13.63
N ASP A 142 -1.98 3.08 14.47
CA ASP A 142 -2.52 4.40 14.16
C ASP A 142 -1.69 5.23 13.15
N TYR A 143 -0.43 4.86 12.94
CA TYR A 143 0.50 5.53 12.05
C TYR A 143 1.10 4.56 11.02
N HIS A 144 1.06 4.95 9.76
CA HIS A 144 1.72 4.24 8.67
C HIS A 144 2.66 5.18 7.92
N LEU A 145 3.92 4.82 7.84
CA LEU A 145 4.94 5.44 6.98
C LEU A 145 5.20 4.49 5.81
N CYS A 146 4.89 4.92 4.59
CA CYS A 146 5.03 4.09 3.40
C CYS A 146 6.07 4.67 2.44
N ILE A 147 6.99 3.81 1.97
CA ILE A 147 7.97 4.19 0.95
C ILE A 147 7.45 3.78 -0.42
N VAL A 148 7.41 4.74 -1.33
CA VAL A 148 7.06 4.58 -2.74
C VAL A 148 8.26 4.97 -3.59
N ARG A 149 8.78 4.04 -4.39
CA ARG A 149 9.81 4.36 -5.38
C ARG A 149 9.16 4.90 -6.64
N VAL A 150 9.85 5.81 -7.31
CA VAL A 150 9.33 6.44 -8.53
C VAL A 150 9.05 5.44 -9.65
N ASP A 151 9.81 4.34 -9.73
CA ASP A 151 9.61 3.27 -10.70
C ASP A 151 8.35 2.41 -10.44
N GLN A 152 7.79 2.46 -9.24
CA GLN A 152 6.52 1.81 -8.85
C GLN A 152 5.30 2.68 -9.12
N LEU A 153 5.50 3.95 -9.52
CA LEU A 153 4.42 4.90 -9.71
C LEU A 153 3.85 4.83 -11.14
N ALA A 154 2.66 4.31 -11.27
CA ALA A 154 1.89 4.27 -12.52
C ALA A 154 1.10 5.57 -12.72
N ASP A 155 0.80 5.94 -13.97
CA ASP A 155 0.00 7.13 -14.27
C ASP A 155 -1.47 6.89 -13.95
N THR A 156 -2.01 5.73 -14.33
CA THR A 156 -3.44 5.42 -14.31
C THR A 156 -3.77 4.13 -13.55
N VAL A 157 -5.04 3.98 -13.17
CA VAL A 157 -5.53 2.77 -12.49
C VAL A 157 -5.28 1.48 -13.31
N PRO A 158 -5.58 1.43 -14.63
CA PRO A 158 -5.27 0.23 -15.41
C PRO A 158 -3.79 -0.15 -15.41
N GLU A 159 -2.88 0.81 -15.36
CA GLU A 159 -1.44 0.58 -15.28
C GLU A 159 -1.03 0.04 -13.91
N GLY A 160 -1.54 0.63 -12.83
CA GLY A 160 -1.33 0.14 -11.47
C GLY A 160 -1.85 -1.30 -11.29
N ILE A 161 -3.00 -1.63 -11.85
CA ILE A 161 -3.54 -3.01 -11.83
C ILE A 161 -2.65 -3.97 -12.64
N ARG A 162 -2.08 -3.53 -13.77
CA ARG A 162 -1.14 -4.35 -14.54
C ARG A 162 0.14 -4.69 -13.76
N ALA A 163 0.62 -3.78 -12.93
CA ALA A 163 1.77 -4.02 -12.05
C ALA A 163 1.53 -5.19 -11.05
N LEU A 164 0.27 -5.56 -10.79
CA LEU A 164 -0.11 -6.69 -9.93
C LEU A 164 -0.14 -8.06 -10.64
N ALA A 165 0.26 -8.14 -11.90
CA ALA A 165 0.16 -9.39 -12.68
C ALA A 165 0.88 -10.59 -12.02
N GLY A 166 1.97 -10.35 -11.28
CA GLY A 166 2.69 -11.34 -10.50
C GLY A 166 2.04 -11.72 -9.16
N CYS A 167 1.08 -10.93 -8.68
CA CYS A 167 0.50 -11.05 -7.32
C CYS A 167 -0.87 -11.73 -7.31
N ARG A 168 -1.16 -12.62 -8.26
CA ARG A 168 -2.51 -13.18 -8.53
C ARG A 168 -3.18 -13.87 -7.34
N THR A 169 -2.43 -14.41 -6.41
CA THR A 169 -2.93 -15.16 -5.25
C THR A 169 -2.74 -14.42 -3.93
N SER A 170 -2.09 -13.27 -3.95
CA SER A 170 -1.85 -12.44 -2.77
C SER A 170 -3.08 -11.58 -2.46
N PRO A 171 -3.39 -11.34 -1.19
CA PRO A 171 -4.37 -10.31 -0.84
C PRO A 171 -3.85 -8.94 -1.25
N ILE A 172 -4.72 -8.11 -1.81
CA ILE A 172 -4.37 -6.75 -2.23
C ILE A 172 -5.05 -5.75 -1.30
N THR A 173 -4.30 -4.75 -0.86
CA THR A 173 -4.82 -3.59 -0.13
C THR A 173 -4.50 -2.32 -0.90
N THR A 174 -5.51 -1.50 -1.13
CA THR A 174 -5.34 -0.16 -1.71
C THR A 174 -5.52 0.89 -0.62
N ILE A 175 -4.62 1.87 -0.58
CA ILE A 175 -4.60 2.95 0.40
C ILE A 175 -4.66 4.28 -0.36
N SER A 176 -5.74 5.03 -0.15
CA SER A 176 -5.92 6.36 -0.73
C SER A 176 -6.10 7.35 0.41
N GLY A 177 -5.00 7.67 1.09
CA GLY A 177 -4.97 8.54 2.26
C GLY A 177 -5.16 7.83 3.61
N PRO A 178 -5.14 8.58 4.72
CA PRO A 178 -5.40 8.08 6.07
C PRO A 178 -6.81 7.49 6.18
N SER A 179 -6.97 6.50 7.08
CA SER A 179 -8.28 5.88 7.30
C SER A 179 -9.33 6.90 7.75
N ALA A 180 -10.39 7.02 6.96
CA ALA A 180 -11.54 7.85 7.27
C ALA A 180 -12.81 7.26 6.65
N THR A 181 -13.92 7.30 7.40
CA THR A 181 -15.25 6.99 6.85
C THR A 181 -16.15 8.22 6.93
N ALA A 182 -17.07 8.35 5.98
CA ALA A 182 -17.99 9.48 5.87
C ALA A 182 -19.46 9.01 5.67
N ASP A 183 -19.78 7.80 6.08
CA ASP A 183 -20.98 7.07 5.62
C ASP A 183 -22.30 7.57 6.19
N ILE A 184 -22.32 8.32 7.29
CA ILE A 184 -23.59 8.60 7.98
C ILE A 184 -23.96 10.09 8.03
N GLU A 185 -23.09 11.05 8.08
CA GLU A 185 -23.45 12.49 8.15
C GLU A 185 -22.50 13.43 7.42
N MET A 186 -21.76 12.92 6.41
CA MET A 186 -20.67 13.63 5.75
C MET A 186 -19.55 14.11 6.71
N ILE A 187 -19.57 13.62 7.96
CA ILE A 187 -18.53 13.88 8.95
C ILE A 187 -17.50 12.76 8.86
N ARG A 188 -16.27 13.10 8.50
CA ARG A 188 -15.17 12.13 8.44
C ARG A 188 -14.75 11.67 9.83
N VAL A 189 -15.11 10.43 10.17
CA VAL A 189 -14.59 9.76 11.38
C VAL A 189 -13.28 9.08 11.02
N LYS A 190 -12.20 9.46 11.70
CA LYS A 190 -10.87 8.91 11.45
C LYS A 190 -10.63 7.61 12.22
N GLY A 191 -9.90 6.65 11.62
CA GLY A 191 -9.36 5.48 12.31
C GLY A 191 -10.34 4.32 12.52
N VAL A 192 -11.37 4.19 11.67
CA VAL A 192 -12.31 3.07 11.75
C VAL A 192 -11.76 1.81 11.09
N HIS A 193 -10.99 1.96 10.00
CA HIS A 193 -10.53 0.86 9.15
C HIS A 193 -9.04 0.90 8.84
N GLY A 194 -8.21 1.48 9.70
CA GLY A 194 -6.77 1.56 9.50
C GLY A 194 -6.13 2.80 10.13
N PRO A 195 -4.87 3.08 9.81
CA PRO A 195 -4.09 4.18 10.38
C PRO A 195 -4.76 5.55 10.21
N ARG A 196 -4.82 6.32 11.29
CA ARG A 196 -5.33 7.70 11.29
C ARG A 196 -4.36 8.68 10.66
N THR A 197 -3.10 8.29 10.56
CA THR A 197 -2.02 9.11 10.01
C THR A 197 -1.26 8.30 8.97
N LEU A 198 -1.14 8.86 7.77
CA LEU A 198 -0.36 8.33 6.68
C LEU A 198 0.71 9.35 6.28
N ASP A 199 1.96 8.93 6.30
CA ASP A 199 3.07 9.68 5.71
C ASP A 199 3.66 8.83 4.57
N VAL A 200 4.08 9.49 3.50
CA VAL A 200 4.61 8.83 2.31
C VAL A 200 5.97 9.41 1.96
N ILE A 201 6.95 8.53 1.82
CA ILE A 201 8.27 8.89 1.30
C ILE A 201 8.30 8.53 -0.18
N ILE A 202 8.54 9.49 -1.06
CA ILE A 202 8.79 9.26 -2.49
C ILE A 202 10.29 9.24 -2.70
N LEU A 203 10.83 8.06 -3.06
CA LEU A 203 12.21 7.88 -3.43
C LEU A 203 12.37 8.18 -4.93
N GLU A 204 13.06 9.28 -5.24
CA GLU A 204 13.20 9.80 -6.61
C GLU A 204 14.30 9.09 -7.40
N ASP A 205 15.33 8.59 -6.73
CA ASP A 205 16.40 7.83 -7.37
C ASP A 205 16.06 6.33 -7.40
N VAL A 206 16.22 5.74 -8.58
CA VAL A 206 16.02 4.29 -8.77
C VAL A 206 17.21 3.55 -8.18
N ILE A 207 17.11 3.13 -6.95
CA ILE A 207 18.05 2.14 -6.40
C ILE A 207 17.58 0.78 -6.90
N ILE A 208 18.35 0.17 -7.79
CA ILE A 208 18.07 -1.19 -8.29
C ILE A 208 18.13 -2.14 -7.08
N TRP A 209 16.99 -2.74 -6.77
CA TRP A 209 16.93 -3.84 -5.82
C TRP A 209 17.48 -5.09 -6.51
N GLU A 210 18.58 -5.60 -6.05
CA GLU A 210 18.86 -7.01 -6.28
C GLU A 210 18.03 -7.77 -5.25
N GLU A 211 16.99 -8.45 -5.71
CA GLU A 211 16.28 -9.44 -4.89
C GLU A 211 17.28 -10.56 -4.56
N PRO A 212 17.38 -10.97 -3.30
CA PRO A 212 18.26 -12.06 -2.92
C PRO A 212 17.79 -13.42 -3.46
#